data_61312c1f034aabf45e6e1d93b0e80139
#
_entry.id   61312c1f034aabf45e6e1d93b0e80139
#
_cell.length_a   1.000
_cell.length_b   1.000
_cell.length_c   1.000
_cell.angle_alpha   90.00
_cell.angle_beta   90.00
_cell.angle_gamma   90.00
#
_symmetry.space_group_name_H-M   'P 1'
#
loop_
_entity.id
_entity.type
_entity.pdbx_description
1 polymer ?
#
loop_
_entity_poly.entity_id
_entity_poly.type
_entity_poly.pdbx_seq_one_letter_code
_entity_poly.pdbx_strand_id
1 'polypeptide(L)'
;MIETAAIFRLLGEDARLRLLRVLSRERLNVTELTAVLGLAQSGVSRHLGLLSDAGLVDEEPAGGFTYYRLGRALAGGPLAGLWSHIDGAAGGLATNPLAREDEARLQEVLRVRRENFDPHSSEAGRLVPGRSWAAWARALGLLLPALDVADLACGEGYLTLEAAVWARHVIAVDRDAEVLRRARALARRRGLANVTWKRGDIERLPIEAASVDVALLSQALRQAVHPDAAVAEAARILRPGGRLLILDLRPHDQAWVKQGLGDQWLGFADDAIARMLRDAGLVDVTVRLGARRAGGPFAVTIASGRTPERVRRPRRAAAERR
;
A
#
# COMPACT_ATOMS: atom_id res chain seq x y z
N MET A 1 -35.89 5.82 6.32
CA MET A 1 -35.66 6.11 7.76
C MET A 1 -35.06 4.85 8.38
N ILE A 2 -33.83 4.93 8.89
CA ILE A 2 -33.25 3.77 9.58
C ILE A 2 -33.93 3.64 10.92
N GLU A 3 -34.35 2.43 11.26
CA GLU A 3 -35.02 2.13 12.53
C GLU A 3 -34.07 2.46 13.69
N THR A 4 -34.51 3.19 14.71
CA THR A 4 -33.72 3.62 15.85
C THR A 4 -32.93 2.46 16.50
N ALA A 5 -33.60 1.29 16.63
CA ALA A 5 -32.95 0.09 17.17
C ALA A 5 -31.78 -0.42 16.31
N ALA A 6 -31.80 -0.20 14.99
CA ALA A 6 -30.70 -0.57 14.10
C ALA A 6 -29.48 0.32 14.33
N ILE A 7 -29.69 1.62 14.58
CA ILE A 7 -28.60 2.56 14.91
C ILE A 7 -27.90 2.14 16.21
N PHE A 8 -28.65 1.83 17.28
CA PHE A 8 -28.05 1.38 18.53
C PHE A 8 -27.28 0.07 18.39
N ARG A 9 -27.79 -0.87 17.59
CA ARG A 9 -27.06 -2.12 17.27
C ARG A 9 -25.76 -1.86 16.51
N LEU A 10 -25.77 -0.91 15.58
CA LEU A 10 -24.57 -0.49 14.87
C LEU A 10 -23.55 0.18 15.81
N LEU A 11 -23.99 1.06 16.70
CA LEU A 11 -23.12 1.75 17.65
C LEU A 11 -22.68 0.87 18.83
N GLY A 12 -23.26 -0.31 19.01
CA GLY A 12 -22.95 -1.24 20.10
C GLY A 12 -21.62 -2.02 19.94
N GLU A 13 -20.83 -1.78 18.88
CA GLU A 13 -19.54 -2.44 18.68
C GLU A 13 -18.38 -1.43 18.77
N ASP A 14 -17.43 -1.72 19.63
CA ASP A 14 -16.29 -0.85 19.96
C ASP A 14 -15.50 -0.40 18.71
N ALA A 15 -15.22 -1.33 17.77
CA ALA A 15 -14.52 -1.03 16.55
C ALA A 15 -15.23 0.05 15.70
N ARG A 16 -16.57 0.05 15.66
CA ARG A 16 -17.34 1.05 14.92
C ARG A 16 -17.36 2.41 15.62
N LEU A 17 -17.44 2.42 16.94
CA LEU A 17 -17.31 3.66 17.72
C LEU A 17 -15.94 4.29 17.55
N ARG A 18 -14.87 3.51 17.58
CA ARG A 18 -13.50 3.96 17.33
C ARG A 18 -13.34 4.51 15.90
N LEU A 19 -13.90 3.83 14.89
CA LEU A 19 -13.93 4.34 13.51
C LEU A 19 -14.62 5.70 13.41
N LEU A 20 -15.82 5.84 13.96
CA LEU A 20 -16.56 7.10 13.93
C LEU A 20 -15.82 8.22 14.65
N ARG A 21 -15.17 7.92 15.79
CA ARG A 21 -14.37 8.89 16.53
C ARG A 21 -13.19 9.40 15.72
N VAL A 22 -12.44 8.52 15.08
CA VAL A 22 -11.31 8.89 14.24
C VAL A 22 -11.79 9.71 13.03
N LEU A 23 -12.90 9.31 12.40
CA LEU A 23 -13.51 10.01 11.28
C LEU A 23 -14.19 11.32 11.64
N SER A 24 -14.49 11.56 12.93
CA SER A 24 -14.94 12.87 13.40
C SER A 24 -13.83 13.92 13.47
N ARG A 25 -12.57 13.46 13.53
CA ARG A 25 -11.38 14.32 13.60
C ARG A 25 -10.83 14.65 12.23
N GLU A 26 -10.80 13.63 11.33
CA GLU A 26 -10.19 13.77 10.02
C GLU A 26 -10.77 12.75 9.03
N ARG A 27 -10.80 13.11 7.75
CA ARG A 27 -11.15 12.17 6.68
C ARG A 27 -9.97 11.24 6.40
N LEU A 28 -10.21 9.94 6.33
CA LEU A 28 -9.18 8.91 6.18
C LEU A 28 -9.61 7.86 5.15
N ASN A 29 -8.65 7.29 4.45
CA ASN A 29 -8.88 6.12 3.61
C ASN A 29 -8.75 4.82 4.43
N VAL A 30 -9.09 3.67 3.82
CA VAL A 30 -9.07 2.36 4.50
C VAL A 30 -7.69 2.01 5.04
N THR A 31 -6.62 2.28 4.28
CA THR A 31 -5.24 1.99 4.71
C THR A 31 -4.85 2.82 5.93
N GLU A 32 -5.19 4.11 5.93
CA GLU A 32 -4.95 5.00 7.06
C GLU A 32 -5.76 4.60 8.29
N LEU A 33 -7.04 4.24 8.12
CA LEU A 33 -7.89 3.75 9.20
C LEU A 33 -7.35 2.43 9.80
N THR A 34 -6.87 1.53 8.97
CA THR A 34 -6.20 0.30 9.39
C THR A 34 -4.98 0.60 10.26
N ALA A 35 -4.14 1.53 9.82
CA ALA A 35 -2.96 1.96 10.56
C ALA A 35 -3.31 2.64 11.89
N VAL A 36 -4.36 3.47 11.92
CA VAL A 36 -4.80 4.18 13.13
C VAL A 36 -5.40 3.21 14.15
N LEU A 37 -6.30 2.34 13.72
CA LEU A 37 -7.08 1.50 14.63
C LEU A 37 -6.37 0.20 15.03
N GLY A 38 -5.33 -0.21 14.28
CA GLY A 38 -4.66 -1.49 14.47
C GLY A 38 -5.55 -2.70 14.17
N LEU A 39 -6.54 -2.54 13.28
CA LEU A 39 -7.48 -3.59 12.89
C LEU A 39 -7.11 -4.15 11.51
N ALA A 40 -7.48 -5.41 11.23
CA ALA A 40 -7.33 -5.98 9.90
C ALA A 40 -8.14 -5.18 8.85
N GLN A 41 -7.57 -4.96 7.68
CA GLN A 41 -8.19 -4.18 6.59
C GLN A 41 -9.58 -4.69 6.21
N SER A 42 -9.76 -6.02 6.15
CA SER A 42 -11.07 -6.64 5.87
C SER A 42 -12.12 -6.30 6.94
N GLY A 43 -11.70 -6.20 8.21
CA GLY A 43 -12.55 -5.77 9.32
C GLY A 43 -12.97 -4.31 9.16
N VAL A 44 -11.99 -3.42 8.92
CA VAL A 44 -12.22 -1.99 8.68
C VAL A 44 -13.18 -1.78 7.51
N SER A 45 -12.94 -2.43 6.36
CA SER A 45 -13.80 -2.32 5.18
C SER A 45 -15.23 -2.80 5.45
N ARG A 46 -15.41 -3.90 6.18
CA ARG A 46 -16.73 -4.40 6.56
C ARG A 46 -17.49 -3.42 7.46
N HIS A 47 -16.80 -2.86 8.47
CA HIS A 47 -17.42 -1.89 9.38
C HIS A 47 -17.78 -0.58 8.66
N LEU A 48 -16.90 -0.11 7.77
CA LEU A 48 -17.19 1.07 6.94
C LEU A 48 -18.39 0.86 6.04
N GLY A 49 -18.52 -0.31 5.39
CA GLY A 49 -19.70 -0.64 4.57
C GLY A 49 -20.99 -0.55 5.38
N LEU A 50 -21.05 -1.17 6.57
CA LEU A 50 -22.21 -1.11 7.46
C LEU A 50 -22.55 0.31 7.91
N LEU A 51 -21.53 1.13 8.21
CA LEU A 51 -21.70 2.52 8.63
C LEU A 51 -22.13 3.42 7.46
N SER A 52 -21.61 3.17 6.25
CA SER A 52 -21.97 3.89 5.01
C SER A 52 -23.42 3.58 4.61
N ASP A 53 -23.82 2.29 4.61
CA ASP A 53 -25.20 1.86 4.34
C ASP A 53 -26.21 2.51 5.30
N ALA A 54 -25.76 2.77 6.53
CA ALA A 54 -26.56 3.44 7.56
C ALA A 54 -26.50 4.98 7.49
N GLY A 55 -25.73 5.57 6.56
CA GLY A 55 -25.55 7.03 6.44
C GLY A 55 -24.80 7.67 7.62
N LEU A 56 -24.09 6.86 8.42
CA LEU A 56 -23.27 7.34 9.55
C LEU A 56 -21.86 7.74 9.12
N VAL A 57 -21.44 7.33 7.93
CA VAL A 57 -20.17 7.67 7.28
C VAL A 57 -20.46 8.06 5.84
N ASP A 58 -19.85 9.15 5.38
CA ASP A 58 -19.87 9.59 3.98
C ASP A 58 -18.60 9.13 3.26
N GLU A 59 -18.76 8.71 2.00
CA GLU A 59 -17.66 8.34 1.11
C GLU A 59 -17.31 9.51 0.18
N GLU A 60 -16.03 9.83 0.06
CA GLU A 60 -15.52 10.89 -0.79
C GLU A 60 -14.39 10.36 -1.69
N PRO A 61 -14.67 10.10 -2.98
CA PRO A 61 -13.61 9.72 -3.91
C PRO A 61 -12.65 10.89 -4.16
N ALA A 62 -11.35 10.69 -3.92
CA ALA A 62 -10.33 11.69 -4.16
C ALA A 62 -8.98 11.05 -4.53
N GLY A 63 -8.35 11.49 -5.63
CA GLY A 63 -6.99 11.09 -6.00
C GLY A 63 -6.76 9.60 -6.22
N GLY A 64 -7.83 8.82 -6.48
CA GLY A 64 -7.77 7.36 -6.63
C GLY A 64 -8.00 6.58 -5.35
N PHE A 65 -8.21 7.27 -4.25
CA PHE A 65 -8.63 6.71 -2.96
C PHE A 65 -10.09 7.02 -2.71
N THR A 66 -10.76 6.17 -1.92
CA THR A 66 -12.01 6.51 -1.27
C THR A 66 -11.66 6.94 0.15
N TYR A 67 -11.94 8.20 0.45
CA TYR A 67 -11.84 8.73 1.81
C TYR A 67 -13.20 8.62 2.49
N TYR A 68 -13.16 8.40 3.77
CA TYR A 68 -14.32 8.31 4.63
C TYR A 68 -14.28 9.46 5.63
N ARG A 69 -15.44 9.99 5.97
CA ARG A 69 -15.60 11.00 7.01
C ARG A 69 -16.86 10.74 7.81
N LEU A 70 -16.99 11.39 8.94
CA LEU A 70 -18.21 11.32 9.74
C LEU A 70 -19.41 11.79 8.89
N GLY A 71 -20.44 10.96 8.81
CA GLY A 71 -21.65 11.25 8.03
C GLY A 71 -22.43 12.44 8.58
N ARG A 72 -23.11 13.15 7.69
CA ARG A 72 -23.89 14.34 8.04
C ARG A 72 -24.93 14.10 9.13
N ALA A 73 -25.47 12.88 9.23
CA ALA A 73 -26.43 12.52 10.27
C ALA A 73 -25.86 12.72 11.67
N LEU A 74 -24.57 12.41 11.87
CA LEU A 74 -23.85 12.55 13.14
C LEU A 74 -23.11 13.89 13.27
N ALA A 75 -22.63 14.47 12.16
CA ALA A 75 -21.81 15.69 12.19
C ALA A 75 -22.60 16.98 12.48
N GLY A 76 -23.89 17.03 12.16
CA GLY A 76 -24.75 18.22 12.36
C GLY A 76 -26.21 17.93 12.05
N GLY A 77 -26.56 16.67 11.88
CA GLY A 77 -27.89 16.22 11.58
C GLY A 77 -28.67 15.71 12.80
N PRO A 78 -29.73 14.92 12.59
CA PRO A 78 -30.66 14.50 13.66
C PRO A 78 -30.02 13.65 14.75
N LEU A 79 -28.84 13.06 14.52
CA LEU A 79 -28.11 12.24 15.48
C LEU A 79 -26.89 12.97 16.12
N ALA A 80 -26.72 14.26 15.85
CA ALA A 80 -25.57 15.02 16.36
C ALA A 80 -25.54 15.08 17.90
N GLY A 81 -26.70 15.23 18.54
CA GLY A 81 -26.82 15.21 20.00
C GLY A 81 -26.44 13.85 20.60
N LEU A 82 -26.84 12.77 19.97
CA LEU A 82 -26.43 11.41 20.38
C LEU A 82 -24.92 11.23 20.24
N TRP A 83 -24.35 11.67 19.11
CA TRP A 83 -22.92 11.56 18.86
C TRP A 83 -22.10 12.38 19.84
N SER A 84 -22.46 13.63 20.11
CA SER A 84 -21.78 14.47 21.08
C SER A 84 -21.80 13.87 22.49
N HIS A 85 -22.86 13.18 22.86
CA HIS A 85 -22.96 12.46 24.13
C HIS A 85 -22.02 11.23 24.17
N ILE A 86 -21.94 10.45 23.09
CA ILE A 86 -21.08 9.28 22.98
C ILE A 86 -19.59 9.66 22.94
N ASP A 87 -19.22 10.70 22.18
CA ASP A 87 -17.83 11.17 22.04
C ASP A 87 -17.40 12.07 23.21
N GLY A 88 -18.35 12.60 23.96
CA GLY A 88 -18.13 13.59 25.02
C GLY A 88 -17.45 13.05 26.29
N ALA A 89 -16.93 13.98 27.10
CA ALA A 89 -16.00 13.72 28.20
C ALA A 89 -16.56 12.98 29.43
N ALA A 90 -17.85 12.80 29.56
CA ALA A 90 -18.47 12.30 30.81
C ALA A 90 -18.50 10.76 30.92
N GLY A 91 -17.43 10.09 30.57
CA GLY A 91 -17.35 8.60 30.57
C GLY A 91 -17.34 7.98 29.19
N GLY A 92 -17.22 8.81 28.17
CA GLY A 92 -17.21 8.40 26.78
C GLY A 92 -15.85 7.85 26.32
N LEU A 93 -15.75 7.64 25.02
CA LEU A 93 -14.56 7.12 24.34
C LEU A 93 -13.26 7.86 24.68
N ALA A 94 -13.34 9.13 25.11
CA ALA A 94 -12.18 9.95 25.49
C ALA A 94 -11.33 9.40 26.64
N THR A 95 -11.94 8.62 27.54
CA THR A 95 -11.27 8.00 28.70
C THR A 95 -10.73 6.61 28.41
N ASN A 96 -11.13 6.00 27.28
CA ASN A 96 -10.70 4.66 26.88
C ASN A 96 -9.20 4.67 26.51
N PRO A 97 -8.36 3.80 27.08
CA PRO A 97 -6.93 3.69 26.71
C PRO A 97 -6.71 3.49 25.22
N LEU A 98 -7.50 2.66 24.55
CA LEU A 98 -7.43 2.42 23.10
C LEU A 98 -7.72 3.70 22.30
N ALA A 99 -8.62 4.57 22.78
CA ALA A 99 -8.90 5.82 22.08
C ALA A 99 -7.72 6.82 22.16
N ARG A 100 -6.90 6.77 23.21
CA ARG A 100 -5.65 7.57 23.31
C ARG A 100 -4.58 7.03 22.35
N GLU A 101 -4.49 5.72 22.24
CA GLU A 101 -3.59 5.08 21.27
C GLU A 101 -4.01 5.40 19.83
N ASP A 102 -5.31 5.34 19.52
CA ASP A 102 -5.85 5.72 18.22
C ASP A 102 -5.55 7.17 17.88
N GLU A 103 -5.71 8.08 18.84
CA GLU A 103 -5.38 9.50 18.65
C GLU A 103 -3.89 9.70 18.35
N ALA A 104 -3.01 9.02 19.10
CA ALA A 104 -1.56 9.10 18.87
C ALA A 104 -1.19 8.58 17.46
N ARG A 105 -1.79 7.45 17.04
CA ARG A 105 -1.60 6.89 15.69
C ARG A 105 -2.20 7.79 14.61
N LEU A 106 -3.34 8.43 14.87
CA LEU A 106 -3.95 9.39 13.96
C LEU A 106 -3.00 10.57 13.71
N GLN A 107 -2.45 11.16 14.78
CA GLN A 107 -1.49 12.24 14.63
C GLN A 107 -0.25 11.82 13.84
N GLU A 108 0.19 10.58 13.97
CA GLU A 108 1.27 9.99 13.19
C GLU A 108 0.89 9.87 11.70
N VAL A 109 -0.28 9.30 11.39
CA VAL A 109 -0.77 9.16 10.00
C VAL A 109 -0.93 10.52 9.34
N LEU A 110 -1.52 11.50 10.03
CA LEU A 110 -1.69 12.86 9.50
C LEU A 110 -0.35 13.56 9.26
N ARG A 111 0.63 13.25 10.07
CA ARG A 111 1.96 13.75 9.89
C ARG A 111 2.66 13.13 8.68
N VAL A 112 2.59 11.81 8.52
CA VAL A 112 3.10 11.09 7.33
C VAL A 112 2.39 11.61 6.06
N ARG A 113 1.08 11.86 6.14
CA ARG A 113 0.31 12.47 5.06
C ARG A 113 0.87 13.85 4.70
N ARG A 114 1.11 14.72 5.67
CA ARG A 114 1.69 16.06 5.44
C ARG A 114 3.09 15.98 4.83
N GLU A 115 3.94 15.11 5.33
CA GLU A 115 5.30 14.92 4.81
C GLU A 115 5.33 14.35 3.38
N ASN A 116 4.40 13.46 3.04
CA ASN A 116 4.27 12.91 1.69
C ASN A 116 3.66 13.90 0.69
N PHE A 117 2.88 14.87 1.16
CA PHE A 117 2.22 15.85 0.28
C PHE A 117 2.98 17.15 0.12
N ASP A 118 3.78 17.57 1.09
CA ASP A 118 4.70 18.71 0.93
C ASP A 118 5.69 18.87 2.11
N PRO A 119 6.97 18.54 1.97
CA PRO A 119 7.98 18.88 2.98
C PRO A 119 8.25 20.38 3.08
N HIS A 120 7.65 21.24 2.23
CA HIS A 120 7.93 22.68 2.15
C HIS A 120 6.68 23.57 2.18
N SER A 121 5.48 23.04 2.31
CA SER A 121 4.28 23.85 2.55
C SER A 121 4.04 24.08 4.05
N SER A 122 4.95 24.79 4.68
CA SER A 122 4.61 25.56 5.87
C SER A 122 3.83 26.78 5.40
N GLU A 123 2.56 26.79 5.58
CA GLU A 123 1.57 27.85 5.51
C GLU A 123 0.42 27.54 4.56
N ALA A 124 -0.72 27.35 5.18
CA ALA A 124 -2.06 27.47 4.60
C ALA A 124 -2.40 26.59 3.39
N GLY A 125 -2.44 25.25 3.52
CA GLY A 125 -3.38 24.40 2.77
C GLY A 125 -3.52 24.58 1.24
N ARG A 126 -2.64 25.33 0.59
CA ARG A 126 -2.64 25.57 -0.84
C ARG A 126 -1.73 24.54 -1.52
N LEU A 127 -2.34 23.62 -2.23
CA LEU A 127 -1.65 22.82 -3.24
C LEU A 127 -0.96 23.78 -4.23
N VAL A 128 0.37 23.83 -4.20
CA VAL A 128 1.13 24.54 -5.23
C VAL A 128 1.15 23.64 -6.46
N PRO A 129 0.51 24.04 -7.59
CA PRO A 129 0.52 23.25 -8.81
C PRO A 129 1.97 22.93 -9.24
N GLY A 130 2.25 21.67 -9.56
CA GLY A 130 3.54 21.23 -10.09
C GLY A 130 4.61 20.79 -9.08
N ARG A 131 4.36 20.83 -7.75
CA ARG A 131 5.31 20.36 -6.71
C ARG A 131 4.97 19.01 -6.10
N SER A 132 4.11 18.19 -6.71
CA SER A 132 3.79 16.90 -6.16
C SER A 132 4.84 15.84 -6.55
N TRP A 133 5.31 15.05 -5.61
CA TRP A 133 6.17 13.89 -5.86
C TRP A 133 5.56 12.92 -6.87
N ALA A 134 4.24 12.75 -6.86
CA ALA A 134 3.53 11.93 -7.83
C ALA A 134 3.67 12.49 -9.26
N ALA A 135 3.61 13.82 -9.42
CA ALA A 135 3.83 14.44 -10.73
C ALA A 135 5.28 14.23 -11.22
N TRP A 136 6.25 14.39 -10.35
CA TRP A 136 7.65 14.12 -10.68
C TRP A 136 7.91 12.65 -10.99
N ALA A 137 7.35 11.72 -10.21
CA ALA A 137 7.47 10.28 -10.47
C ALA A 137 6.90 9.90 -11.84
N ARG A 138 5.75 10.48 -12.23
CA ARG A 138 5.17 10.32 -13.57
C ARG A 138 6.04 10.89 -14.66
N ALA A 139 6.56 12.11 -14.46
CA ALA A 139 7.45 12.74 -15.43
C ALA A 139 8.74 11.94 -15.63
N LEU A 140 9.35 11.44 -14.55
CA LEU A 140 10.51 10.56 -14.61
C LEU A 140 10.19 9.23 -15.28
N GLY A 141 8.99 8.68 -15.03
CA GLY A 141 8.50 7.47 -15.69
C GLY A 141 8.48 7.59 -17.22
N LEU A 142 8.19 8.79 -17.75
CA LEU A 142 8.22 9.04 -19.21
C LEU A 142 9.62 9.00 -19.82
N LEU A 143 10.67 9.07 -19.00
CA LEU A 143 12.07 8.91 -19.46
C LEU A 143 12.48 7.44 -19.57
N LEU A 144 11.69 6.52 -19.02
CA LEU A 144 11.95 5.09 -19.10
C LEU A 144 11.51 4.54 -20.46
N PRO A 145 12.22 3.54 -21.02
CA PRO A 145 11.69 2.81 -22.16
C PRO A 145 10.38 2.11 -21.77
N ALA A 146 9.55 1.79 -22.75
CA ALA A 146 8.30 1.05 -22.53
C ALA A 146 8.60 -0.39 -22.07
N LEU A 147 8.60 -0.62 -20.76
CA LEU A 147 8.95 -1.87 -20.08
C LEU A 147 7.71 -2.72 -19.77
N ASP A 148 7.90 -4.04 -19.71
CA ASP A 148 6.93 -4.96 -19.12
C ASP A 148 7.24 -5.06 -17.62
N VAL A 149 6.26 -4.74 -16.79
CA VAL A 149 6.40 -4.64 -15.34
C VAL A 149 5.52 -5.68 -14.64
N ALA A 150 6.03 -6.33 -13.59
CA ALA A 150 5.22 -7.11 -12.67
C ALA A 150 5.13 -6.40 -11.32
N ASP A 151 3.92 -6.17 -10.82
CA ASP A 151 3.64 -5.65 -9.48
C ASP A 151 3.15 -6.80 -8.60
N LEU A 152 3.97 -7.22 -7.65
CA LEU A 152 3.82 -8.44 -6.87
C LEU A 152 3.28 -8.11 -5.48
N ALA A 153 2.17 -8.73 -5.10
CA ALA A 153 1.30 -8.34 -3.99
C ALA A 153 0.80 -6.90 -4.15
N CYS A 154 0.17 -6.64 -5.30
CA CYS A 154 -0.21 -5.30 -5.72
C CYS A 154 -1.25 -4.62 -4.84
N GLY A 155 -1.93 -5.36 -3.96
CA GLY A 155 -2.97 -4.82 -3.10
C GLY A 155 -4.04 -4.09 -3.92
N GLU A 156 -4.43 -2.91 -3.48
CA GLU A 156 -5.43 -2.07 -4.15
C GLU A 156 -4.92 -1.45 -5.49
N GLY A 157 -3.70 -1.81 -5.92
CA GLY A 157 -3.17 -1.50 -7.24
C GLY A 157 -2.62 -0.08 -7.40
N TYR A 158 -2.31 0.63 -6.31
CA TYR A 158 -1.81 2.01 -6.44
C TYR A 158 -0.53 2.10 -7.26
N LEU A 159 0.46 1.25 -6.94
CA LEU A 159 1.71 1.20 -7.69
C LEU A 159 1.48 0.67 -9.11
N THR A 160 0.63 -0.34 -9.27
CA THR A 160 0.19 -0.86 -10.57
C THR A 160 -0.34 0.25 -11.48
N LEU A 161 -1.24 1.10 -10.95
CA LEU A 161 -1.88 2.16 -11.73
C LEU A 161 -0.90 3.28 -12.12
N GLU A 162 0.04 3.61 -11.24
CA GLU A 162 1.10 4.57 -11.57
C GLU A 162 2.10 3.99 -12.58
N ALA A 163 2.47 2.71 -12.45
CA ALA A 163 3.31 2.01 -13.42
C ALA A 163 2.64 1.92 -14.80
N ALA A 164 1.34 1.66 -14.85
CA ALA A 164 0.58 1.55 -16.10
C ALA A 164 0.58 2.82 -16.96
N VAL A 165 0.89 3.98 -16.39
CA VAL A 165 0.99 5.25 -17.13
C VAL A 165 2.18 5.27 -18.09
N TRP A 166 3.29 4.62 -17.74
CA TRP A 166 4.54 4.64 -18.52
C TRP A 166 4.99 3.27 -19.01
N ALA A 167 4.53 2.17 -18.37
CA ALA A 167 4.86 0.83 -18.78
C ALA A 167 4.15 0.44 -20.10
N ARG A 168 4.78 -0.44 -20.87
CA ARG A 168 4.12 -1.09 -22.03
C ARG A 168 2.97 -1.97 -21.54
N HIS A 169 3.24 -2.79 -20.53
CA HIS A 169 2.28 -3.69 -19.93
C HIS A 169 2.62 -3.91 -18.45
N VAL A 170 1.60 -4.05 -17.61
CA VAL A 170 1.75 -4.38 -16.20
C VAL A 170 1.02 -5.68 -15.89
N ILE A 171 1.70 -6.60 -15.22
CA ILE A 171 1.09 -7.81 -14.64
C ILE A 171 0.99 -7.57 -13.14
N ALA A 172 -0.22 -7.40 -12.63
CA ALA A 172 -0.50 -7.21 -11.21
C ALA A 172 -0.93 -8.54 -10.58
N VAL A 173 -0.27 -8.95 -9.51
CA VAL A 173 -0.55 -10.21 -8.80
C VAL A 173 -0.91 -9.90 -7.35
N ASP A 174 -1.99 -10.51 -6.86
CA ASP A 174 -2.33 -10.53 -5.43
C ASP A 174 -3.05 -11.84 -5.10
N ARG A 175 -2.97 -12.28 -3.84
CA ARG A 175 -3.68 -13.49 -3.37
C ARG A 175 -5.16 -13.25 -3.13
N ASP A 176 -5.55 -12.00 -2.84
CA ASP A 176 -6.93 -11.63 -2.52
C ASP A 176 -7.69 -11.23 -3.80
N ALA A 177 -8.64 -12.07 -4.18
CA ALA A 177 -9.47 -11.86 -5.37
C ALA A 177 -10.36 -10.61 -5.26
N GLU A 178 -10.80 -10.25 -4.05
CA GLU A 178 -11.66 -9.08 -3.82
C GLU A 178 -10.87 -7.78 -3.97
N VAL A 179 -9.64 -7.76 -3.47
CA VAL A 179 -8.71 -6.65 -3.65
C VAL A 179 -8.42 -6.43 -5.14
N LEU A 180 -8.12 -7.50 -5.88
CA LEU A 180 -7.91 -7.45 -7.34
C LEU A 180 -9.16 -6.94 -8.08
N ARG A 181 -10.35 -7.33 -7.66
CA ARG A 181 -11.61 -6.86 -8.25
C ARG A 181 -11.75 -5.34 -8.13
N ARG A 182 -11.45 -4.79 -6.93
CA ARG A 182 -11.49 -3.34 -6.67
C ARG A 182 -10.43 -2.60 -7.46
N ALA A 183 -9.19 -3.09 -7.46
CA ALA A 183 -8.08 -2.50 -8.21
C ALA A 183 -8.38 -2.47 -9.72
N ARG A 184 -8.94 -3.56 -10.28
CA ARG A 184 -9.35 -3.63 -11.68
C ARG A 184 -10.47 -2.64 -12.02
N ALA A 185 -11.44 -2.45 -11.13
CA ALA A 185 -12.50 -1.46 -11.31
C ALA A 185 -11.93 -0.03 -11.33
N LEU A 186 -10.94 0.25 -10.47
CA LEU A 186 -10.25 1.55 -10.43
C LEU A 186 -9.44 1.80 -11.71
N ALA A 187 -8.71 0.78 -12.22
CA ALA A 187 -7.98 0.86 -13.49
C ALA A 187 -8.91 1.22 -14.66
N ARG A 188 -10.06 0.55 -14.75
CA ARG A 188 -11.08 0.85 -15.77
C ARG A 188 -11.58 2.28 -15.69
N ARG A 189 -11.88 2.80 -14.49
CA ARG A 189 -12.29 4.20 -14.28
C ARG A 189 -11.24 5.21 -14.73
N ARG A 190 -9.94 4.83 -14.63
CA ARG A 190 -8.82 5.65 -15.10
C ARG A 190 -8.47 5.46 -16.57
N GLY A 191 -9.21 4.63 -17.31
CA GLY A 191 -8.95 4.37 -18.73
C GLY A 191 -7.68 3.54 -19.00
N LEU A 192 -7.15 2.84 -18.00
CA LEU A 192 -5.94 2.04 -18.13
C LEU A 192 -6.30 0.63 -18.64
N ALA A 193 -5.85 0.30 -19.86
CA ALA A 193 -6.15 -0.97 -20.53
C ALA A 193 -4.96 -1.95 -20.56
N ASN A 194 -3.76 -1.48 -20.19
CA ASN A 194 -2.51 -2.24 -20.29
C ASN A 194 -2.14 -3.00 -19.01
N VAL A 195 -3.13 -3.39 -18.20
CA VAL A 195 -2.90 -4.15 -16.96
C VAL A 195 -3.57 -5.52 -17.03
N THR A 196 -2.80 -6.57 -16.79
CA THR A 196 -3.29 -7.94 -16.56
C THR A 196 -3.31 -8.24 -15.07
N TRP A 197 -4.47 -8.64 -14.56
CA TRP A 197 -4.70 -8.94 -13.14
C TRP A 197 -4.71 -10.45 -12.95
N LYS A 198 -3.84 -10.99 -12.10
CA LYS A 198 -3.72 -12.40 -11.80
C LYS A 198 -3.82 -12.67 -10.32
N ARG A 199 -4.64 -13.65 -9.93
CA ARG A 199 -4.63 -14.16 -8.57
C ARG A 199 -3.48 -15.12 -8.38
N GLY A 200 -2.65 -14.91 -7.34
CA GLY A 200 -1.51 -15.77 -7.06
C GLY A 200 -0.77 -15.37 -5.79
N ASP A 201 0.09 -16.26 -5.35
CA ASP A 201 1.00 -16.03 -4.23
C ASP A 201 2.36 -15.57 -4.77
N ILE A 202 3.03 -14.66 -4.02
CA ILE A 202 4.36 -14.16 -4.40
C ILE A 202 5.45 -15.23 -4.27
N GLU A 203 5.22 -16.26 -3.44
CA GLU A 203 6.12 -17.40 -3.30
C GLU A 203 5.95 -18.44 -4.43
N ARG A 204 4.89 -18.31 -5.25
CA ARG A 204 4.62 -19.14 -6.44
C ARG A 204 3.82 -18.35 -7.48
N LEU A 205 4.52 -17.56 -8.26
CA LEU A 205 3.89 -16.61 -9.19
C LEU A 205 3.25 -17.30 -10.41
N PRO A 206 2.02 -16.92 -10.79
CA PRO A 206 1.37 -17.37 -12.02
C PRO A 206 1.88 -16.59 -13.24
N ILE A 207 3.19 -16.37 -13.32
CA ILE A 207 3.90 -15.62 -14.37
C ILE A 207 4.98 -16.52 -14.96
N GLU A 208 5.10 -16.51 -16.27
CA GLU A 208 6.11 -17.27 -16.99
C GLU A 208 7.53 -16.77 -16.66
N ALA A 209 8.50 -17.68 -16.72
CA ALA A 209 9.90 -17.32 -16.54
C ALA A 209 10.36 -16.36 -17.66
N ALA A 210 11.26 -15.44 -17.33
CA ALA A 210 11.89 -14.51 -18.27
C ALA A 210 10.86 -13.74 -19.16
N SER A 211 9.77 -13.28 -18.56
CA SER A 211 8.64 -12.63 -19.26
C SER A 211 8.51 -11.13 -19.00
N VAL A 212 9.14 -10.60 -17.96
CA VAL A 212 9.06 -9.16 -17.61
C VAL A 212 10.45 -8.51 -17.53
N ASP A 213 10.49 -7.20 -17.69
CA ASP A 213 11.72 -6.41 -17.61
C ASP A 213 11.97 -5.91 -16.17
N VAL A 214 10.89 -5.67 -15.41
CA VAL A 214 10.94 -5.18 -14.03
C VAL A 214 9.95 -5.96 -13.18
N ALA A 215 10.39 -6.38 -11.99
CA ALA A 215 9.54 -6.90 -10.93
C ALA A 215 9.59 -5.96 -9.72
N LEU A 216 8.43 -5.67 -9.14
CA LEU A 216 8.26 -4.79 -7.99
C LEU A 216 7.70 -5.60 -6.82
N LEU A 217 8.36 -5.52 -5.66
CA LEU A 217 7.89 -6.01 -4.36
C LEU A 217 7.82 -4.79 -3.43
N SER A 218 6.64 -4.19 -3.31
CA SER A 218 6.45 -3.01 -2.48
C SER A 218 5.66 -3.35 -1.23
N GLN A 219 6.33 -3.31 -0.08
CA GLN A 219 5.75 -3.61 1.24
C GLN A 219 5.12 -5.01 1.33
N ALA A 220 5.61 -5.95 0.53
CA ALA A 220 5.06 -7.28 0.36
C ALA A 220 5.89 -8.37 1.05
N LEU A 221 7.21 -8.17 1.09
CA LEU A 221 8.14 -9.22 1.52
C LEU A 221 7.94 -9.59 2.99
N ARG A 222 7.61 -8.62 3.86
CA ARG A 222 7.33 -8.87 5.28
C ARG A 222 6.06 -9.69 5.54
N GLN A 223 5.18 -9.83 4.54
CA GLN A 223 3.97 -10.66 4.62
C GLN A 223 4.19 -12.09 4.09
N ALA A 224 5.31 -12.35 3.43
CA ALA A 224 5.67 -13.68 2.94
C ALA A 224 6.01 -14.62 4.12
N VAL A 225 5.62 -15.89 4.00
CA VAL A 225 6.04 -16.93 4.93
C VAL A 225 7.52 -17.25 4.68
N HIS A 226 7.89 -17.35 3.39
CA HIS A 226 9.25 -17.60 2.91
C HIS A 226 9.73 -16.46 2.00
N PRO A 227 10.29 -15.37 2.56
CA PRO A 227 10.73 -14.20 1.79
C PRO A 227 11.77 -14.51 0.70
N ASP A 228 12.64 -15.47 0.95
CA ASP A 228 13.64 -16.00 0.01
C ASP A 228 12.98 -16.63 -1.23
N ALA A 229 11.91 -17.41 -1.03
CA ALA A 229 11.14 -17.98 -2.13
C ALA A 229 10.45 -16.88 -2.97
N ALA A 230 9.89 -15.86 -2.33
CA ALA A 230 9.29 -14.73 -3.02
C ALA A 230 10.32 -13.96 -3.87
N VAL A 231 11.53 -13.75 -3.35
CA VAL A 231 12.63 -13.11 -4.10
C VAL A 231 13.10 -14.00 -5.26
N ALA A 232 13.20 -15.32 -5.05
CA ALA A 232 13.57 -16.26 -6.09
C ALA A 232 12.53 -16.30 -7.23
N GLU A 233 11.24 -16.30 -6.92
CA GLU A 233 10.15 -16.23 -7.88
C GLU A 233 10.16 -14.92 -8.67
N ALA A 234 10.37 -13.79 -7.96
CA ALA A 234 10.54 -12.49 -8.61
C ALA A 234 11.74 -12.47 -9.56
N ALA A 235 12.85 -13.08 -9.18
CA ALA A 235 14.01 -13.22 -10.07
C ALA A 235 13.73 -14.14 -11.27
N ARG A 236 13.00 -15.25 -11.08
CA ARG A 236 12.65 -16.22 -12.15
C ARG A 236 11.88 -15.59 -13.30
N ILE A 237 10.96 -14.67 -13.00
CA ILE A 237 10.11 -14.02 -14.02
C ILE A 237 10.84 -12.93 -14.81
N LEU A 238 11.99 -12.46 -14.34
CA LEU A 238 12.78 -11.43 -15.01
C LEU A 238 13.49 -11.96 -16.25
N ARG A 239 13.44 -11.19 -17.33
CA ARG A 239 14.28 -11.40 -18.51
C ARG A 239 15.77 -11.24 -18.16
N PRO A 240 16.70 -11.79 -18.95
CA PRO A 240 18.12 -11.44 -18.82
C PRO A 240 18.33 -9.93 -18.87
N GLY A 241 19.03 -9.39 -17.90
CA GLY A 241 19.21 -7.94 -17.69
C GLY A 241 18.03 -7.23 -16.99
N GLY A 242 16.93 -7.95 -16.70
CA GLY A 242 15.77 -7.43 -16.00
C GLY A 242 16.08 -7.10 -14.53
N ARG A 243 15.28 -6.25 -13.91
CA ARG A 243 15.55 -5.68 -12.58
C ARG A 243 14.44 -6.00 -11.58
N LEU A 244 14.84 -6.48 -10.41
CA LEU A 244 13.98 -6.52 -9.22
C LEU A 244 14.17 -5.26 -8.39
N LEU A 245 13.06 -4.65 -7.97
CA LEU A 245 13.02 -3.55 -7.02
C LEU A 245 12.19 -3.96 -5.80
N ILE A 246 12.76 -3.83 -4.62
CA ILE A 246 12.12 -4.09 -3.33
C ILE A 246 12.06 -2.79 -2.54
N LEU A 247 10.85 -2.45 -2.06
CA LEU A 247 10.63 -1.41 -1.05
C LEU A 247 10.00 -2.10 0.16
N ASP A 248 10.72 -2.13 1.29
CA ASP A 248 10.20 -2.72 2.51
C ASP A 248 10.76 -2.02 3.76
N LEU A 249 10.42 -2.48 4.94
CA LEU A 249 10.85 -1.88 6.19
C LEU A 249 12.17 -2.50 6.68
N ARG A 250 13.02 -1.65 7.26
CA ARG A 250 14.12 -2.08 8.11
C ARG A 250 13.61 -2.66 9.42
N PRO A 251 14.44 -3.41 10.17
CA PRO A 251 14.04 -3.98 11.45
C PRO A 251 13.50 -2.91 12.39
N HIS A 252 12.40 -3.23 13.05
CA HIS A 252 11.75 -2.39 14.05
C HIS A 252 11.12 -3.26 15.15
N ASP A 253 10.77 -2.64 16.28
CA ASP A 253 10.23 -3.29 17.48
C ASP A 253 8.69 -3.22 17.60
N GLN A 254 8.02 -2.69 16.57
CA GLN A 254 6.59 -2.44 16.58
C GLN A 254 5.79 -3.75 16.39
N ALA A 255 5.60 -4.53 17.47
CA ALA A 255 4.95 -5.84 17.43
C ALA A 255 3.48 -5.80 16.94
N TRP A 256 2.79 -4.67 17.08
CA TRP A 256 1.40 -4.51 16.66
C TRP A 256 1.19 -4.72 15.15
N VAL A 257 2.22 -4.53 14.31
CA VAL A 257 2.10 -4.74 12.86
C VAL A 257 1.79 -6.20 12.52
N LYS A 258 2.24 -7.17 13.32
CA LYS A 258 1.94 -8.58 13.12
C LYS A 258 0.46 -8.88 13.25
N GLN A 259 -0.18 -8.31 14.27
CA GLN A 259 -1.60 -8.51 14.52
C GLN A 259 -2.49 -7.61 13.65
N GLY A 260 -2.07 -6.36 13.43
CA GLY A 260 -2.86 -5.37 12.73
C GLY A 260 -2.75 -5.44 11.21
N LEU A 261 -1.56 -5.76 10.67
CA LEU A 261 -1.29 -5.74 9.23
C LEU A 261 -1.05 -7.12 8.63
N GLY A 262 -0.99 -8.17 9.47
CA GLY A 262 -0.69 -9.54 9.01
C GLY A 262 0.77 -9.77 8.67
N ASP A 263 1.67 -8.89 9.13
CA ASP A 263 3.10 -9.00 8.88
C ASP A 263 3.67 -10.22 9.62
N GLN A 264 4.41 -11.06 8.91
CA GLN A 264 5.15 -12.19 9.50
C GLN A 264 6.49 -11.71 10.08
N TRP A 265 7.08 -10.70 9.45
CA TRP A 265 8.41 -10.17 9.76
C TRP A 265 8.35 -8.72 10.23
N LEU A 266 9.17 -8.36 11.19
CA LEU A 266 9.33 -6.99 11.70
C LEU A 266 10.41 -6.21 10.91
N GLY A 267 10.35 -6.30 9.58
CA GLY A 267 11.33 -5.70 8.69
C GLY A 267 12.57 -6.59 8.49
N PHE A 268 13.45 -6.14 7.60
CA PHE A 268 14.63 -6.88 7.17
C PHE A 268 15.89 -6.02 7.29
N ALA A 269 16.98 -6.62 7.80
CA ALA A 269 18.29 -6.00 7.78
C ALA A 269 18.82 -5.90 6.34
N ASP A 270 19.60 -4.87 6.04
CA ASP A 270 20.10 -4.60 4.69
C ASP A 270 20.91 -5.78 4.14
N ASP A 271 21.72 -6.42 4.99
CA ASP A 271 22.52 -7.59 4.62
C ASP A 271 21.65 -8.84 4.36
N ALA A 272 20.53 -9.00 5.05
CA ALA A 272 19.60 -10.08 4.82
C ALA A 272 18.92 -9.95 3.45
N ILE A 273 18.42 -8.76 3.09
CA ILE A 273 17.87 -8.50 1.75
C ILE A 273 18.94 -8.70 0.69
N ALA A 274 20.17 -8.20 0.91
CA ALA A 274 21.26 -8.35 -0.03
C ALA A 274 21.65 -9.81 -0.26
N ARG A 275 21.58 -10.66 0.76
CA ARG A 275 21.78 -12.12 0.63
C ARG A 275 20.66 -12.74 -0.20
N MET A 276 19.39 -12.53 0.16
CA MET A 276 18.26 -13.07 -0.60
C MET A 276 18.35 -12.74 -2.09
N LEU A 277 18.72 -11.50 -2.43
CA LEU A 277 18.90 -11.09 -3.83
C LEU A 277 20.05 -11.86 -4.52
N ARG A 278 21.19 -12.03 -3.85
CA ARG A 278 22.35 -12.77 -4.42
C ARG A 278 22.05 -14.27 -4.55
N ASP A 279 21.39 -14.85 -3.55
CA ASP A 279 21.01 -16.27 -3.53
C ASP A 279 19.99 -16.59 -4.63
N ALA A 280 19.14 -15.61 -4.99
CA ALA A 280 18.26 -15.67 -6.15
C ALA A 280 18.99 -15.48 -7.51
N GLY A 281 20.32 -15.38 -7.52
CA GLY A 281 21.14 -15.23 -8.74
C GLY A 281 21.19 -13.81 -9.30
N LEU A 282 20.77 -12.82 -8.55
CA LEU A 282 20.82 -11.41 -8.99
C LEU A 282 22.22 -10.81 -8.76
N VAL A 283 22.65 -10.01 -9.70
CA VAL A 283 23.91 -9.24 -9.69
C VAL A 283 23.64 -7.75 -9.53
N ASP A 284 24.68 -6.93 -9.33
CA ASP A 284 24.60 -5.49 -9.12
C ASP A 284 23.63 -5.13 -7.98
N VAL A 285 23.68 -5.93 -6.92
CA VAL A 285 22.81 -5.78 -5.76
C VAL A 285 23.15 -4.49 -5.02
N THR A 286 22.14 -3.65 -4.84
CA THR A 286 22.23 -2.43 -4.03
C THR A 286 21.12 -2.43 -2.97
N VAL A 287 21.48 -2.01 -1.76
CA VAL A 287 20.54 -1.80 -0.66
C VAL A 287 20.81 -0.43 -0.06
N ARG A 288 19.77 0.40 0.04
CA ARG A 288 19.89 1.78 0.50
C ARG A 288 18.76 2.15 1.44
N LEU A 289 19.02 3.08 2.32
CA LEU A 289 17.97 3.76 3.05
C LEU A 289 17.14 4.58 2.06
N GLY A 290 15.85 4.26 1.93
CA GLY A 290 14.90 4.99 1.07
C GLY A 290 14.35 6.22 1.76
N ALA A 291 13.77 6.01 2.94
CA ALA A 291 13.23 7.08 3.76
C ALA A 291 13.33 6.70 5.24
N ARG A 292 13.66 7.64 6.07
CA ARG A 292 13.63 7.53 7.53
C ARG A 292 13.16 8.84 8.11
N ARG A 293 12.27 8.74 9.06
CA ARG A 293 11.85 9.88 9.82
C ARG A 293 12.73 10.04 11.08
N ALA A 294 13.09 11.26 11.40
CA ALA A 294 13.69 11.57 12.69
C ALA A 294 12.71 11.24 13.83
N GLY A 295 13.13 10.36 14.75
CA GLY A 295 12.30 9.93 15.89
C GLY A 295 11.17 8.94 15.57
N GLY A 296 10.97 8.53 14.29
CA GLY A 296 9.97 7.52 13.93
C GLY A 296 10.53 6.10 14.04
N PRO A 297 9.68 5.09 14.36
CA PRO A 297 10.11 3.70 14.52
C PRO A 297 10.41 3.02 13.19
N PHE A 298 9.93 3.57 12.07
CA PHE A 298 10.05 2.94 10.76
C PHE A 298 11.10 3.60 9.88
N ALA A 299 11.87 2.78 9.20
CA ALA A 299 12.76 3.19 8.14
C ALA A 299 12.52 2.31 6.91
N VAL A 300 12.39 2.93 5.73
CA VAL A 300 12.17 2.22 4.48
C VAL A 300 13.51 1.85 3.85
N THR A 301 13.63 0.59 3.43
CA THR A 301 14.74 0.12 2.59
C THR A 301 14.30 0.12 1.14
N ILE A 302 15.19 0.57 0.26
CA ILE A 302 15.13 0.35 -1.19
C ILE A 302 16.25 -0.60 -1.55
N ALA A 303 15.88 -1.77 -2.08
CA ALA A 303 16.84 -2.74 -2.57
C ALA A 303 16.58 -3.05 -4.03
N SER A 304 17.64 -3.28 -4.80
CA SER A 304 17.53 -3.72 -6.19
C SER A 304 18.65 -4.65 -6.58
N GLY A 305 18.36 -5.54 -7.54
CA GLY A 305 19.33 -6.37 -8.21
C GLY A 305 18.86 -6.63 -9.65
N ARG A 306 19.73 -7.06 -10.52
CA ARG A 306 19.38 -7.44 -11.89
C ARG A 306 19.77 -8.87 -12.21
N THR A 307 19.05 -9.51 -13.10
CA THR A 307 19.46 -10.80 -13.66
C THR A 307 20.69 -10.61 -14.57
N PRO A 308 21.62 -11.58 -14.61
CA PRO A 308 22.74 -11.52 -15.55
C PRO A 308 22.26 -11.37 -17.00
N GLU A 309 22.99 -10.60 -17.78
CA GLU A 309 22.77 -10.55 -19.23
C GLU A 309 23.17 -11.87 -19.88
N ARG A 310 22.45 -12.30 -20.94
CA ARG A 310 22.92 -13.42 -21.72
C ARG A 310 24.25 -13.06 -22.38
N VAL A 311 25.34 -13.70 -21.97
CA VAL A 311 26.61 -13.60 -22.72
C VAL A 311 26.33 -14.13 -24.12
N ARG A 312 26.34 -13.26 -25.13
CA ARG A 312 26.35 -13.68 -26.53
C ARG A 312 27.63 -14.49 -26.73
N ARG A 313 27.55 -15.82 -26.82
CA ARG A 313 28.66 -16.62 -27.31
C ARG A 313 29.01 -16.11 -28.71
N PRO A 314 30.28 -15.75 -28.96
CA PRO A 314 30.70 -15.33 -30.28
C PRO A 314 30.35 -16.49 -31.24
N ARG A 315 29.68 -16.18 -32.35
CA ARG A 315 29.51 -17.11 -33.43
C ARG A 315 30.89 -17.61 -33.84
N ARG A 316 31.20 -18.89 -33.63
CA ARG A 316 32.38 -19.48 -34.23
C ARG A 316 32.27 -19.22 -35.74
N ALA A 317 33.22 -18.43 -36.25
CA ALA A 317 33.38 -18.25 -37.68
C ALA A 317 33.51 -19.67 -38.29
N ALA A 318 32.63 -20.00 -39.20
CA ALA A 318 32.78 -21.22 -39.98
C ALA A 318 34.13 -21.10 -40.70
N ALA A 319 35.09 -21.96 -40.31
CA ALA A 319 36.36 -22.04 -40.99
C ALA A 319 36.00 -22.54 -42.44
N GLU A 320 36.17 -21.67 -43.38
CA GLU A 320 36.23 -21.98 -44.78
C GLU A 320 37.28 -23.05 -44.97
N ARG A 321 36.89 -24.25 -45.24
CA ARG A 321 37.75 -25.27 -45.80
C ARG A 321 37.72 -25.11 -47.32
N ARG A 322 38.82 -24.64 -47.84
CA ARG A 322 39.19 -24.89 -49.24
C ARG A 322 39.59 -26.34 -49.43
#